data_9b996d2b30926c75206368cf7f3d70ae
#
_entry.id   9b996d2b30926c75206368cf7f3d70ae
#
_cell.length_a   1.000
_cell.length_b   1.000
_cell.length_c   1.000
_cell.angle_alpha   90.00
_cell.angle_beta   90.00
_cell.angle_gamma   90.00
#
_symmetry.space_group_name_H-M   'P 1'
#
loop_
_entity.id
_entity.type
_entity.pdbx_description
1 polymer ?
#
loop_
_entity_poly.entity_id
_entity_poly.type
_entity_poly.pdbx_seq_one_letter_code
_entity_poly.pdbx_strand_id
1 'polypeptide(L)'
;GTEGEKISADKLKSKLESYGYDVDFQDFEVFDMGDNVREYIHSNDVNTFFNLNPTNSTSSMGTARNIIVKSKNFDVSKKTLYLSAHYDTTSGTTGVYDNATGVSAVVEIARNLQNYKNDEINIVYAIFSAEEYFKSGSRYYLSQLSNTERDNIIGAINIDMIGYEGFEYPELKTVGPIEIIL
;
A
#
# COMPACT_ATOMS: atom_id res chain seq x y z
N GLY A 1 -7.02 4.25 12.40
CA GLY A 1 -6.81 3.18 13.34
C GLY A 1 -8.01 2.82 14.20
N THR A 2 -9.06 2.23 13.61
CA THR A 2 -10.17 1.67 14.38
C THR A 2 -9.79 0.32 14.98
N GLU A 3 -10.57 -0.17 15.94
CA GLU A 3 -10.39 -1.53 16.48
C GLU A 3 -10.58 -2.62 15.40
N GLY A 4 -11.54 -2.41 14.48
CA GLY A 4 -11.76 -3.30 13.34
C GLY A 4 -10.54 -3.37 12.42
N GLU A 5 -9.88 -2.25 12.18
CA GLU A 5 -8.66 -2.18 11.38
C GLU A 5 -7.51 -2.94 12.05
N LYS A 6 -7.32 -2.79 13.37
CA LYS A 6 -6.31 -3.54 14.13
C LYS A 6 -6.52 -5.05 14.06
N ILE A 7 -7.77 -5.49 14.28
CA ILE A 7 -8.14 -6.91 14.18
C ILE A 7 -7.86 -7.44 12.76
N SER A 8 -8.14 -6.66 11.74
CA SER A 8 -7.86 -7.02 10.35
C SER A 8 -6.37 -7.14 10.10
N ALA A 9 -5.58 -6.17 10.59
CA ALA A 9 -4.13 -6.21 10.49
C ALA A 9 -3.52 -7.45 11.16
N ASP A 10 -3.96 -7.80 12.37
CA ASP A 10 -3.48 -8.98 13.09
C ASP A 10 -3.82 -10.28 12.36
N LYS A 11 -5.01 -10.38 11.77
CA LYS A 11 -5.41 -11.54 10.96
C LYS A 11 -4.59 -11.64 9.68
N LEU A 12 -4.37 -10.53 8.98
CA LEU A 12 -3.54 -10.49 7.77
C LEU A 12 -2.10 -10.89 8.09
N LYS A 13 -1.52 -10.34 9.16
CA LYS A 13 -0.19 -10.71 9.64
C LYS A 13 -0.10 -12.21 9.89
N SER A 14 -0.97 -12.76 10.74
CA SER A 14 -0.96 -14.19 11.06
C SER A 14 -1.11 -15.07 9.82
N LYS A 15 -1.93 -14.64 8.85
CA LYS A 15 -2.12 -15.37 7.60
C LYS A 15 -0.86 -15.38 6.75
N LEU A 16 -0.21 -14.24 6.57
CA LEU A 16 0.99 -14.10 5.75
C LEU A 16 2.21 -14.76 6.40
N GLU A 17 2.33 -14.68 7.73
CA GLU A 17 3.34 -15.43 8.49
C GLU A 17 3.17 -16.95 8.31
N SER A 18 1.92 -17.44 8.23
CA SER A 18 1.65 -18.87 7.97
C SER A 18 2.14 -19.35 6.61
N TYR A 19 2.38 -18.45 5.65
CA TYR A 19 3.00 -18.73 4.35
C TYR A 19 4.54 -18.65 4.40
N GLY A 20 5.12 -18.30 5.56
CA GLY A 20 6.57 -18.25 5.75
C GLY A 20 7.21 -16.90 5.49
N TYR A 21 6.42 -15.84 5.37
CA TYR A 21 6.94 -14.48 5.24
C TYR A 21 7.30 -13.87 6.60
N ASP A 22 8.19 -12.89 6.58
CA ASP A 22 8.39 -11.94 7.67
C ASP A 22 7.41 -10.78 7.47
N VAL A 23 6.66 -10.46 8.53
CA VAL A 23 5.60 -9.46 8.46
C VAL A 23 5.80 -8.41 9.54
N ASP A 24 6.08 -7.20 9.10
CA ASP A 24 6.30 -6.05 9.96
C ASP A 24 5.09 -5.13 9.97
N PHE A 25 4.75 -4.63 11.14
CA PHE A 25 3.84 -3.51 11.30
C PHE A 25 4.62 -2.21 11.31
N GLN A 26 4.10 -1.23 10.57
CA GLN A 26 4.62 0.12 10.55
C GLN A 26 3.53 1.09 11.00
N ASP A 27 3.58 1.45 12.29
CA ASP A 27 2.65 2.42 12.88
C ASP A 27 3.08 3.84 12.53
N PHE A 28 2.11 4.69 12.19
CA PHE A 28 2.35 6.08 11.87
C PHE A 28 1.17 6.96 12.27
N GLU A 29 1.45 8.24 12.44
CA GLU A 29 0.44 9.23 12.77
C GLU A 29 -0.13 9.84 11.47
N VAL A 30 -1.46 9.93 11.43
CA VAL A 30 -2.19 10.58 10.33
C VAL A 30 -2.50 12.01 10.73
N PHE A 31 -2.07 12.96 9.92
CA PHE A 31 -2.29 14.38 10.16
C PHE A 31 -3.35 14.94 9.23
N ASP A 32 -4.13 15.89 9.74
CA ASP A 32 -5.05 16.64 8.91
C ASP A 32 -4.25 17.47 7.89
N MET A 33 -4.50 17.19 6.64
CA MET A 33 -3.77 17.80 5.53
C MET A 33 -4.36 19.15 5.11
N GLY A 34 -5.53 19.52 5.64
CA GLY A 34 -6.22 20.76 5.28
C GLY A 34 -6.67 20.82 3.81
N ASP A 35 -7.47 21.82 3.47
CA ASP A 35 -8.04 21.96 2.10
C ASP A 35 -6.99 22.27 1.02
N ASN A 36 -5.88 22.91 1.38
CA ASN A 36 -4.84 23.31 0.42
C ASN A 36 -4.08 22.12 -0.18
N VAL A 37 -4.08 20.98 0.47
CA VAL A 37 -3.35 19.80 -0.02
C VAL A 37 -4.14 19.03 -1.07
N ARG A 38 -5.47 19.15 -1.09
CA ARG A 38 -6.30 18.55 -2.15
C ARG A 38 -5.91 19.03 -3.54
N GLU A 39 -5.54 20.30 -3.65
CA GLU A 39 -5.12 20.91 -4.91
C GLU A 39 -3.77 20.37 -5.41
N TYR A 40 -2.86 20.05 -4.49
CA TYR A 40 -1.54 19.50 -4.81
C TYR A 40 -1.55 18.01 -5.17
N ILE A 41 -2.43 17.21 -4.59
CA ILE A 41 -2.52 15.76 -4.88
C ILE A 41 -3.07 15.50 -6.28
N HIS A 42 -3.86 16.41 -6.79
CA HIS A 42 -4.33 16.39 -8.18
C HIS A 42 -3.34 17.00 -9.18
N SER A 43 -2.26 17.60 -8.70
CA SER A 43 -1.16 17.99 -9.57
C SER A 43 -0.38 16.73 -9.96
N ASN A 44 -0.12 16.53 -11.25
CA ASN A 44 0.72 15.44 -11.76
C ASN A 44 2.22 15.59 -11.40
N ASP A 45 2.54 16.41 -10.40
CA ASP A 45 3.90 16.62 -9.95
C ASP A 45 4.24 15.62 -8.83
N VAL A 46 4.87 14.53 -9.26
CA VAL A 46 5.36 13.46 -8.39
C VAL A 46 6.28 13.99 -7.28
N ASN A 47 7.10 15.00 -7.57
CA ASN A 47 8.01 15.58 -6.57
C ASN A 47 7.23 16.32 -5.48
N THR A 48 6.16 17.00 -5.83
CA THR A 48 5.26 17.64 -4.86
C THR A 48 4.58 16.58 -3.99
N PHE A 49 4.15 15.47 -4.57
CA PHE A 49 3.54 14.35 -3.83
C PHE A 49 4.50 13.75 -2.77
N PHE A 50 5.76 13.54 -3.11
CA PHE A 50 6.77 13.01 -2.18
C PHE A 50 7.24 14.03 -1.14
N ASN A 51 7.23 15.32 -1.48
CA ASN A 51 7.70 16.40 -0.60
C ASN A 51 6.60 17.00 0.28
N LEU A 52 5.36 16.55 0.14
CA LEU A 52 4.28 16.91 1.06
C LEU A 52 4.59 16.33 2.43
N ASN A 53 5.44 17.02 3.15
CA ASN A 53 5.68 16.72 4.54
C ASN A 53 4.49 17.27 5.36
N PRO A 54 3.74 16.43 6.08
CA PRO A 54 2.63 16.88 6.91
C PRO A 54 3.05 17.74 8.10
N THR A 55 4.34 18.09 8.19
CA THR A 55 4.91 18.86 9.32
C THR A 55 4.30 20.24 9.53
N ASN A 56 3.48 20.73 8.62
CA ASN A 56 2.74 21.99 8.81
C ASN A 56 1.33 21.79 9.37
N SER A 57 0.86 20.56 9.48
CA SER A 57 -0.41 20.28 10.16
C SER A 57 -0.13 19.94 11.62
N THR A 58 -0.78 20.66 12.52
CA THR A 58 -0.65 20.48 13.97
C THR A 58 -1.74 19.58 14.56
N SER A 59 -2.68 19.12 13.73
CA SER A 59 -3.82 18.34 14.17
C SER A 59 -3.67 16.87 13.80
N SER A 60 -3.39 16.02 14.78
CA SER A 60 -3.42 14.56 14.60
C SER A 60 -4.85 14.08 14.46
N MET A 61 -5.09 13.23 13.47
CA MET A 61 -6.36 12.52 13.27
C MET A 61 -6.36 11.12 13.89
N GLY A 62 -5.19 10.67 14.37
CA GLY A 62 -4.98 9.36 14.97
C GLY A 62 -3.84 8.59 14.34
N THR A 63 -3.71 7.32 14.72
CA THR A 63 -2.66 6.44 14.23
C THR A 63 -3.21 5.42 13.23
N ALA A 64 -2.42 5.09 12.23
CA ALA A 64 -2.70 4.05 11.26
C ALA A 64 -1.52 3.05 11.21
N ARG A 65 -1.69 1.93 10.53
CA ARG A 65 -0.72 0.83 10.52
C ARG A 65 -0.59 0.23 9.15
N ASN A 66 0.57 0.34 8.52
CA ASN A 66 0.90 -0.44 7.34
C ASN A 66 1.34 -1.85 7.72
N ILE A 67 1.13 -2.80 6.81
CA ILE A 67 1.57 -4.19 6.91
C ILE A 67 2.56 -4.42 5.77
N ILE A 68 3.83 -4.64 6.12
CA ILE A 68 4.91 -4.82 5.16
C ILE A 68 5.39 -6.26 5.24
N VAL A 69 5.37 -6.94 4.10
CA VAL A 69 5.59 -8.38 4.00
C VAL A 69 6.79 -8.65 3.11
N LYS A 70 7.78 -9.31 3.64
CA LYS A 70 9.04 -9.62 2.97
C LYS A 70 9.32 -11.13 3.04
N SER A 71 10.00 -11.66 2.05
CA SER A 71 10.53 -13.01 2.15
C SER A 71 11.65 -13.05 3.20
N LYS A 72 11.86 -14.19 3.84
CA LYS A 72 12.99 -14.39 4.78
C LYS A 72 14.37 -14.19 4.15
N ASN A 73 14.46 -14.21 2.82
CA ASN A 73 15.67 -13.98 2.06
C ASN A 73 15.70 -12.57 1.44
N PHE A 74 14.93 -11.63 1.98
CA PHE A 74 14.96 -10.24 1.53
C PHE A 74 16.38 -9.67 1.65
N ASP A 75 16.83 -9.05 0.57
CA ASP A 75 18.15 -8.41 0.49
C ASP A 75 18.00 -7.01 -0.07
N VAL A 76 18.32 -6.00 0.72
CA VAL A 76 18.21 -4.58 0.36
C VAL A 76 19.00 -4.18 -0.89
N SER A 77 20.03 -4.97 -1.24
CA SER A 77 20.85 -4.73 -2.43
C SER A 77 20.21 -5.19 -3.74
N LYS A 78 19.17 -6.03 -3.66
CA LYS A 78 18.46 -6.53 -4.84
C LYS A 78 17.40 -5.53 -5.32
N LYS A 79 17.07 -5.64 -6.60
CA LYS A 79 15.93 -4.92 -7.16
C LYS A 79 14.63 -5.36 -6.49
N THR A 80 13.70 -4.44 -6.30
CA THR A 80 12.46 -4.70 -5.56
C THR A 80 11.23 -4.32 -6.39
N LEU A 81 10.34 -5.28 -6.56
CA LEU A 81 9.00 -5.10 -7.10
C LEU A 81 8.01 -5.07 -5.94
N TYR A 82 7.13 -4.08 -5.90
CA TYR A 82 6.06 -3.99 -4.94
C TYR A 82 4.73 -4.50 -5.50
N LEU A 83 4.00 -5.23 -4.67
CA LEU A 83 2.60 -5.58 -4.87
C LEU A 83 1.82 -4.99 -3.72
N SER A 84 0.85 -4.13 -3.99
CA SER A 84 0.17 -3.39 -2.94
C SER A 84 -1.35 -3.37 -3.08
N ALA A 85 -2.00 -3.17 -1.96
CA ALA A 85 -3.42 -2.84 -1.82
C ALA A 85 -3.60 -2.03 -0.53
N HIS A 86 -4.71 -1.31 -0.38
CA HIS A 86 -5.06 -0.74 0.91
C HIS A 86 -6.13 -1.58 1.62
N TYR A 87 -6.20 -1.50 2.96
CA TYR A 87 -7.14 -2.29 3.75
C TYR A 87 -8.03 -1.45 4.66
N ASP A 88 -7.81 -0.15 4.70
CA ASP A 88 -8.75 0.81 5.28
C ASP A 88 -9.93 1.06 4.33
N THR A 89 -10.98 1.67 4.84
CA THR A 89 -12.18 1.99 4.07
C THR A 89 -12.81 3.27 4.60
N THR A 90 -13.58 3.96 3.76
CA THR A 90 -14.30 5.16 4.16
C THR A 90 -15.41 4.86 5.15
N SER A 91 -15.72 5.85 6.00
CA SER A 91 -16.82 5.77 6.94
C SER A 91 -18.15 5.51 6.21
N GLY A 92 -18.89 4.50 6.67
CA GLY A 92 -20.21 4.17 6.13
C GLY A 92 -20.22 3.12 5.01
N THR A 93 -19.05 2.61 4.61
CA THR A 93 -18.94 1.48 3.69
C THR A 93 -18.50 0.21 4.41
N THR A 94 -18.69 -0.95 3.77
CA THR A 94 -18.26 -2.24 4.31
C THR A 94 -16.82 -2.57 3.95
N GLY A 95 -16.19 -1.83 3.01
CA GLY A 95 -14.86 -2.09 2.51
C GLY A 95 -14.72 -3.38 1.69
N VAL A 96 -15.83 -4.05 1.37
CA VAL A 96 -15.77 -5.35 0.66
C VAL A 96 -15.19 -5.18 -0.73
N TYR A 97 -15.69 -4.21 -1.48
CA TYR A 97 -15.22 -3.91 -2.83
C TYR A 97 -13.98 -3.02 -2.79
N ASP A 98 -14.05 -1.95 -2.04
CA ASP A 98 -13.02 -0.97 -1.80
C ASP A 98 -12.50 -1.10 -0.34
N ASN A 99 -11.38 -1.83 -0.07
CA ASN A 99 -10.60 -2.57 -1.06
C ASN A 99 -10.24 -3.98 -0.54
N ALA A 100 -11.17 -4.70 0.07
CA ALA A 100 -10.93 -6.09 0.48
C ALA A 100 -10.68 -7.01 -0.75
N THR A 101 -11.16 -6.62 -1.94
CA THR A 101 -10.88 -7.34 -3.18
C THR A 101 -9.40 -7.28 -3.53
N GLY A 102 -8.78 -6.11 -3.50
CA GLY A 102 -7.35 -5.93 -3.76
C GLY A 102 -6.49 -6.62 -2.70
N VAL A 103 -6.84 -6.46 -1.41
CA VAL A 103 -6.16 -7.16 -0.31
C VAL A 103 -6.19 -8.68 -0.51
N SER A 104 -7.36 -9.22 -0.89
CA SER A 104 -7.51 -10.66 -1.13
C SER A 104 -6.62 -11.13 -2.27
N ALA A 105 -6.52 -10.34 -3.34
CA ALA A 105 -5.64 -10.65 -4.47
C ALA A 105 -4.15 -10.63 -4.05
N VAL A 106 -3.70 -9.61 -3.30
CA VAL A 106 -2.32 -9.54 -2.79
C VAL A 106 -1.99 -10.74 -1.91
N VAL A 107 -2.88 -11.10 -0.99
CA VAL A 107 -2.72 -12.27 -0.10
C VAL A 107 -2.67 -13.58 -0.90
N GLU A 108 -3.49 -13.72 -1.93
CA GLU A 108 -3.52 -14.93 -2.77
C GLU A 108 -2.26 -15.01 -3.66
N ILE A 109 -1.77 -13.89 -4.19
CA ILE A 109 -0.51 -13.83 -4.91
C ILE A 109 0.64 -14.24 -3.98
N ALA A 110 0.67 -13.69 -2.75
CA ALA A 110 1.67 -14.07 -1.75
C ALA A 110 1.62 -15.57 -1.44
N ARG A 111 0.42 -16.15 -1.30
CA ARG A 111 0.25 -17.60 -1.09
C ARG A 111 0.85 -18.41 -2.25
N ASN A 112 0.60 -18.00 -3.49
CA ASN A 112 1.10 -18.72 -4.67
C ASN A 112 2.62 -18.56 -4.85
N LEU A 113 3.18 -17.45 -4.43
CA LEU A 113 4.61 -17.14 -4.55
C LEU A 113 5.43 -17.48 -3.29
N GLN A 114 4.85 -18.13 -2.26
CA GLN A 114 5.54 -18.41 -1.00
C GLN A 114 6.85 -19.20 -1.14
N ASN A 115 6.98 -20.00 -2.20
CA ASN A 115 8.18 -20.78 -2.50
C ASN A 115 9.01 -20.19 -3.65
N TYR A 116 8.58 -19.04 -4.18
CA TYR A 116 9.30 -18.38 -5.25
C TYR A 116 10.64 -17.84 -4.75
N LYS A 117 11.69 -18.11 -5.48
CA LYS A 117 13.04 -17.63 -5.20
C LYS A 117 13.59 -16.97 -6.44
N ASN A 118 14.17 -15.81 -6.25
CA ASN A 118 14.88 -15.09 -7.28
C ASN A 118 16.14 -14.46 -6.68
N ASP A 119 17.26 -14.61 -7.37
CA ASP A 119 18.54 -14.11 -6.88
C ASP A 119 18.76 -12.63 -7.18
N GLU A 120 17.96 -12.04 -8.07
CA GLU A 120 18.11 -10.66 -8.52
C GLU A 120 17.00 -9.73 -8.01
N ILE A 121 15.81 -10.27 -7.75
CA ILE A 121 14.60 -9.49 -7.45
C ILE A 121 13.97 -9.92 -6.13
N ASN A 122 13.69 -8.95 -5.28
CA ASN A 122 12.75 -9.11 -4.17
C ASN A 122 11.31 -8.83 -4.63
N ILE A 123 10.36 -9.51 -4.00
CA ILE A 123 8.96 -9.12 -4.03
C ILE A 123 8.58 -8.69 -2.62
N VAL A 124 8.06 -7.48 -2.49
CA VAL A 124 7.51 -6.94 -1.25
C VAL A 124 6.00 -6.76 -1.41
N TYR A 125 5.23 -7.32 -0.48
CA TYR A 125 3.80 -7.06 -0.44
C TYR A 125 3.56 -5.97 0.60
N ALA A 126 2.93 -4.88 0.19
CA ALA A 126 2.65 -3.74 1.03
C ALA A 126 1.13 -3.53 1.12
N ILE A 127 0.57 -3.77 2.31
CA ILE A 127 -0.85 -3.56 2.55
C ILE A 127 -0.97 -2.29 3.38
N PHE A 128 -1.41 -1.22 2.73
CA PHE A 128 -1.40 0.13 3.27
C PHE A 128 -2.68 0.45 4.04
N SER A 129 -2.54 1.26 5.07
CA SER A 129 -3.64 1.92 5.77
C SER A 129 -3.71 3.40 5.40
N ALA A 130 -4.84 4.03 5.69
CA ALA A 130 -5.10 5.43 5.43
C ALA A 130 -4.86 5.85 3.96
N GLU A 131 -5.22 4.96 3.04
CA GLU A 131 -5.24 5.27 1.61
C GLU A 131 -6.34 6.29 1.31
N GLU A 132 -7.53 6.04 1.84
CA GLU A 132 -8.72 6.87 1.74
C GLU A 132 -8.50 8.29 2.31
N TYR A 133 -7.41 8.46 3.05
CA TYR A 133 -6.95 9.74 3.54
C TYR A 133 -5.63 10.14 2.87
N PHE A 134 -5.73 10.49 1.59
CA PHE A 134 -4.62 11.02 0.79
C PHE A 134 -3.42 10.08 0.65
N LYS A 135 -3.66 8.78 0.58
CA LYS A 135 -2.61 7.76 0.43
C LYS A 135 -1.53 7.87 1.52
N SER A 136 -1.96 8.25 2.74
CA SER A 136 -1.03 8.59 3.83
C SER A 136 -0.10 7.42 4.18
N GLY A 137 -0.60 6.18 4.14
CA GLY A 137 0.19 5.00 4.45
C GLY A 137 1.33 4.75 3.48
N SER A 138 1.05 4.75 2.18
CA SER A 138 2.08 4.54 1.16
C SER A 138 3.10 5.68 1.14
N ARG A 139 2.65 6.92 1.32
CA ARG A 139 3.54 8.09 1.43
C ARG A 139 4.47 7.99 2.64
N TYR A 140 3.91 7.61 3.80
CA TYR A 140 4.73 7.39 5.00
C TYR A 140 5.75 6.29 4.76
N TYR A 141 5.34 5.15 4.22
CA TYR A 141 6.24 4.06 3.92
C TYR A 141 7.40 4.50 3.03
N LEU A 142 7.11 5.16 1.91
CA LEU A 142 8.13 5.64 0.99
C LEU A 142 9.08 6.67 1.62
N SER A 143 8.59 7.49 2.56
CA SER A 143 9.42 8.46 3.28
C SER A 143 10.45 7.80 4.20
N GLN A 144 10.19 6.57 4.64
CA GLN A 144 11.06 5.82 5.56
C GLN A 144 12.12 4.98 4.84
N LEU A 145 11.98 4.80 3.52
CA LEU A 145 12.97 4.04 2.76
C LEU A 145 14.30 4.79 2.68
N SER A 146 15.38 4.04 2.83
CA SER A 146 16.74 4.53 2.53
C SER A 146 16.89 4.84 1.03
N ASN A 147 17.91 5.62 0.68
CA ASN A 147 18.22 5.90 -0.71
C ASN A 147 18.47 4.60 -1.50
N THR A 148 19.19 3.63 -0.91
CA THR A 148 19.45 2.33 -1.54
C THR A 148 18.16 1.57 -1.84
N GLU A 149 17.22 1.55 -0.90
CA GLU A 149 15.92 0.90 -1.13
C GLU A 149 15.15 1.59 -2.25
N ARG A 150 15.12 2.93 -2.26
CA ARG A 150 14.45 3.71 -3.32
C ARG A 150 15.06 3.46 -4.69
N ASP A 151 16.40 3.49 -4.81
CA ASP A 151 17.12 3.29 -6.07
C ASP A 151 16.96 1.86 -6.61
N ASN A 152 16.57 0.93 -5.75
CA ASN A 152 16.33 -0.46 -6.12
C ASN A 152 14.88 -0.76 -6.45
N ILE A 153 13.95 0.17 -6.31
CA ILE A 153 12.56 -0.02 -6.76
C ILE A 153 12.52 -0.08 -8.29
N ILE A 154 12.01 -1.18 -8.83
CA ILE A 154 11.83 -1.36 -10.27
C ILE A 154 10.38 -1.19 -10.73
N GLY A 155 9.45 -1.15 -9.79
CA GLY A 155 8.05 -0.90 -10.07
C GLY A 155 7.15 -1.23 -8.88
N ALA A 156 5.90 -0.79 -8.98
CA ALA A 156 4.84 -1.14 -8.06
C ALA A 156 3.59 -1.51 -8.85
N ILE A 157 2.90 -2.56 -8.40
CA ILE A 157 1.59 -2.97 -8.91
C ILE A 157 0.62 -2.76 -7.75
N ASN A 158 -0.23 -1.75 -7.88
CA ASN A 158 -1.30 -1.52 -6.93
C ASN A 158 -2.58 -2.18 -7.41
N ILE A 159 -3.24 -2.92 -6.53
CA ILE A 159 -4.48 -3.65 -6.84
C ILE A 159 -5.60 -3.03 -6.03
N ASP A 160 -6.56 -2.44 -6.75
CA ASP A 160 -7.64 -1.71 -6.14
C ASP A 160 -8.95 -1.94 -6.87
N MET A 161 -10.01 -2.24 -6.11
CA MET A 161 -11.38 -2.41 -6.59
C MET A 161 -11.52 -3.39 -7.77
N ILE A 162 -11.01 -4.61 -7.64
CA ILE A 162 -11.09 -5.64 -8.67
C ILE A 162 -12.36 -6.51 -8.53
N GLY A 163 -12.74 -7.18 -9.64
CA GLY A 163 -13.81 -8.19 -9.63
C GLY A 163 -15.22 -7.63 -9.79
N TYR A 164 -15.39 -6.41 -10.25
CA TYR A 164 -16.69 -5.85 -10.60
C TYR A 164 -17.04 -6.16 -12.06
N GLU A 165 -18.15 -6.87 -12.25
CA GLU A 165 -18.70 -7.14 -13.58
C GLU A 165 -19.57 -5.94 -14.03
N GLY A 166 -19.14 -5.19 -15.04
CA GLY A 166 -19.94 -4.12 -15.63
C GLY A 166 -19.26 -2.76 -15.81
N PHE A 167 -18.01 -2.61 -15.43
CA PHE A 167 -17.21 -1.46 -15.89
C PHE A 167 -16.64 -1.76 -17.28
N GLU A 168 -17.39 -1.42 -18.31
CA GLU A 168 -16.80 -1.16 -19.62
C GLU A 168 -16.17 0.23 -19.56
N TYR A 169 -14.84 0.30 -19.44
CA TYR A 169 -14.08 1.52 -19.67
C TYR A 169 -13.59 1.53 -21.12
N PRO A 170 -14.38 2.03 -22.09
CA PRO A 170 -14.03 1.95 -23.52
C PRO A 170 -12.82 2.80 -23.89
N GLU A 171 -12.34 3.68 -23.01
CA GLU A 171 -11.30 4.66 -23.33
C GLU A 171 -10.09 4.66 -22.37
N LEU A 172 -10.09 3.89 -21.28
CA LEU A 172 -8.97 3.82 -20.36
C LEU A 172 -7.93 2.81 -20.81
N LYS A 173 -7.02 3.25 -21.65
CA LYS A 173 -5.88 2.43 -22.09
C LYS A 173 -4.82 2.19 -21.00
N THR A 174 -4.95 2.80 -19.81
CA THR A 174 -3.91 2.78 -18.78
C THR A 174 -4.39 2.77 -17.32
N VAL A 175 -5.68 2.82 -17.03
CA VAL A 175 -6.18 2.76 -15.65
C VAL A 175 -7.22 1.66 -15.57
N GLY A 176 -6.76 0.46 -15.36
CA GLY A 176 -7.57 -0.67 -14.93
C GLY A 176 -7.50 -0.80 -13.41
N PRO A 177 -8.14 -1.82 -12.83
CA PRO A 177 -8.04 -2.14 -11.39
C PRO A 177 -6.61 -2.51 -10.96
N ILE A 178 -5.67 -2.52 -11.89
CA ILE A 178 -4.24 -2.74 -11.65
C ILE A 178 -3.48 -1.54 -12.21
N GLU A 179 -2.91 -0.75 -11.34
CA GLU A 179 -2.03 0.35 -11.69
C GLU A 179 -0.58 -0.15 -11.64
N ILE A 180 0.13 -0.06 -12.77
CA ILE A 180 1.57 -0.36 -12.83
C ILE A 180 2.30 0.97 -12.84
N ILE A 181 3.01 1.24 -11.76
CA ILE A 181 3.85 2.42 -11.62
C ILE A 181 5.29 1.97 -11.86
N LEU A 182 5.86 2.42 -12.97
CA LEU A 182 7.25 2.15 -13.36
C LEU A 182 8.17 3.28 -12.95
#